data_4c272a812e084f873a7707d8886f3c10
#
_entry.id   4c272a812e084f873a7707d8886f3c10
#
_cell.length_a   1.000
_cell.length_b   1.000
_cell.length_c   1.000
_cell.angle_alpha   90.00
_cell.angle_beta   90.00
_cell.angle_gamma   90.00
#
_symmetry.space_group_name_H-M   'P 1'
#
loop_
_entity.id
_entity.type
_entity.pdbx_description
1 polymer ?
#
loop_
_entity_poly.entity_id
_entity_poly.type
_entity_poly.pdbx_seq_one_letter_code
_entity_poly.pdbx_strand_id
1 'polypeptide(L)'
;AGGIGLHIHNVRGKNSYIRGTNGYSDGIIPMLRVFNSTARYVNQAGKRNGSIAIYLEPWHPDIEAFLDLRKNHGNEEERARDLFYGLWISDLFMERVRNDDVWSLMCPDKCRGLSEVYGTEFEALYLSYEKKEMYVKQVKAQTLWKQIMDRQIETGTPYMLYKDSVNRKSNQQNVGVIKSSNLCTEITEY
;
A
#
# COMPACT_ATOMS: atom_id res chain seq x y z
N ALA A 1 16.11 -9.82 -16.98
CA ALA A 1 15.52 -9.73 -15.66
C ALA A 1 14.02 -9.90 -15.75
N GLY A 2 13.40 -10.47 -14.71
CA GLY A 2 11.95 -10.58 -14.57
C GLY A 2 11.39 -9.39 -13.78
N GLY A 3 10.06 -9.39 -13.63
CA GLY A 3 9.35 -8.46 -12.77
C GLY A 3 8.65 -9.21 -11.64
N ILE A 4 8.56 -8.58 -10.49
CA ILE A 4 7.88 -9.13 -9.32
C ILE A 4 6.93 -8.11 -8.70
N GLY A 5 5.90 -8.59 -8.01
CA GLY A 5 5.03 -7.80 -7.15
C GLY A 5 5.26 -8.15 -5.69
N LEU A 6 5.29 -7.15 -4.83
CA LEU A 6 5.45 -7.29 -3.38
C LEU A 6 4.40 -6.46 -2.65
N HIS A 7 3.81 -7.02 -1.62
CA HIS A 7 3.00 -6.23 -0.69
C HIS A 7 3.78 -5.87 0.57
N ILE A 8 3.48 -4.71 1.13
CA ILE A 8 4.15 -4.17 2.32
C ILE A 8 3.17 -3.68 3.39
N HIS A 9 1.93 -4.17 3.35
CA HIS A 9 0.84 -3.72 4.23
C HIS A 9 1.18 -3.84 5.72
N ASN A 10 1.98 -4.83 6.11
CA ASN A 10 2.32 -5.13 7.50
C ASN A 10 3.62 -4.49 7.98
N VAL A 11 4.26 -3.66 7.17
CA VAL A 11 5.41 -2.88 7.61
C VAL A 11 4.91 -1.66 8.38
N ARG A 12 5.41 -1.48 9.60
CA ARG A 12 4.96 -0.36 10.46
C ARG A 12 5.25 1.01 9.84
N GLY A 13 4.37 1.96 10.11
CA GLY A 13 4.50 3.32 9.60
C GLY A 13 5.55 4.15 10.36
N LYS A 14 5.82 5.33 9.82
CA LYS A 14 6.70 6.33 10.44
C LYS A 14 6.20 6.70 11.84
N ASN A 15 7.14 6.91 12.75
CA ASN A 15 6.89 7.23 14.16
C ASN A 15 6.19 6.12 14.97
N SER A 16 6.07 4.91 14.45
CA SER A 16 5.63 3.76 15.23
C SER A 16 6.73 3.36 16.22
N TYR A 17 6.37 3.21 17.49
CA TYR A 17 7.33 2.87 18.54
C TYR A 17 7.84 1.44 18.41
N ILE A 18 9.15 1.27 18.50
CA ILE A 18 9.84 -0.02 18.44
C ILE A 18 10.35 -0.40 19.83
N ARG A 19 9.65 -1.30 20.47
CA ARG A 19 9.93 -1.73 21.86
C ARG A 19 11.36 -2.27 22.04
N GLY A 20 11.86 -3.06 21.06
CA GLY A 20 13.16 -3.72 21.18
C GLY A 20 14.35 -2.77 21.17
N THR A 21 14.23 -1.63 20.49
CA THR A 21 15.27 -0.62 20.38
C THR A 21 15.01 0.65 21.19
N ASN A 22 13.86 0.74 21.83
CA ASN A 22 13.36 1.94 22.49
C ASN A 22 13.42 3.18 21.57
N GLY A 23 13.11 2.99 20.29
CA GLY A 23 13.14 4.03 19.25
C GLY A 23 11.86 4.07 18.43
N TYR A 24 11.92 4.79 17.33
CA TYR A 24 10.78 4.97 16.44
C TYR A 24 11.13 4.54 15.02
N SER A 25 10.15 4.01 14.31
CA SER A 25 10.28 3.62 12.90
C SER A 25 10.38 4.84 11.99
N ASP A 26 11.23 4.75 10.98
CA ASP A 26 11.29 5.74 9.88
C ASP A 26 10.22 5.48 8.80
N GLY A 27 9.41 4.42 8.96
CA GLY A 27 8.35 4.06 8.04
C GLY A 27 8.82 3.31 6.81
N ILE A 28 7.97 3.30 5.79
CA ILE A 28 8.20 2.50 4.57
C ILE A 28 9.12 3.20 3.55
N ILE A 29 9.27 4.51 3.59
CA ILE A 29 10.00 5.26 2.54
C ILE A 29 11.49 4.88 2.48
N PRO A 30 12.27 4.86 3.58
CA PRO A 30 13.67 4.44 3.53
C PRO A 30 13.83 2.98 3.03
N MET A 31 12.93 2.09 3.43
CA MET A 31 12.92 0.70 2.94
C MET A 31 12.72 0.64 1.42
N LEU A 32 11.77 1.41 0.89
CA LEU A 32 11.49 1.44 -0.54
C LEU A 32 12.64 2.03 -1.35
N ARG A 33 13.43 2.93 -0.80
CA ARG A 33 14.68 3.40 -1.42
C ARG A 33 15.71 2.28 -1.58
N VAL A 34 15.81 1.39 -0.61
CA VAL A 34 16.67 0.19 -0.74
C VAL A 34 16.16 -0.69 -1.88
N PHE A 35 14.85 -0.95 -1.95
CA PHE A 35 14.27 -1.74 -3.05
C PHE A 35 14.45 -1.06 -4.40
N ASN A 36 14.36 0.25 -4.45
CA ASN A 36 14.62 1.03 -5.67
C ASN A 36 16.07 0.83 -6.16
N SER A 37 17.03 0.92 -5.25
CA SER A 37 18.45 0.66 -5.57
C SER A 37 18.68 -0.78 -6.00
N THR A 38 18.00 -1.73 -5.37
CA THR A 38 18.04 -3.16 -5.73
C THR A 38 17.50 -3.38 -7.15
N ALA A 39 16.36 -2.79 -7.48
CA ALA A 39 15.78 -2.89 -8.83
C ALA A 39 16.73 -2.34 -9.91
N ARG A 40 17.43 -1.26 -9.61
CA ARG A 40 18.46 -0.70 -10.52
C ARG A 40 19.69 -1.59 -10.65
N TYR A 41 20.10 -2.25 -9.58
CA TYR A 41 21.27 -3.15 -9.58
C TYR A 41 20.98 -4.45 -10.34
N VAL A 42 19.79 -5.03 -10.15
CA VAL A 42 19.41 -6.30 -10.78
C VAL A 42 19.08 -6.08 -12.24
N ASN A 43 20.06 -6.28 -13.10
CA ASN A 43 19.87 -6.18 -14.55
C ASN A 43 20.56 -7.32 -15.29
N GLN A 44 20.16 -7.56 -16.55
CA GLN A 44 20.79 -8.55 -17.41
C GLN A 44 21.76 -7.86 -18.38
N ALA A 45 22.97 -7.59 -17.93
CA ALA A 45 24.04 -6.96 -18.74
C ALA A 45 23.57 -5.67 -19.47
N GLY A 46 22.76 -4.86 -18.81
CA GLY A 46 22.23 -3.61 -19.36
C GLY A 46 21.08 -3.76 -20.37
N LYS A 47 20.68 -4.98 -20.72
CA LYS A 47 19.60 -5.22 -21.70
C LYS A 47 18.19 -5.14 -21.12
N ARG A 48 18.03 -5.59 -19.88
CA ARG A 48 16.76 -5.50 -19.12
C ARG A 48 17.05 -5.21 -17.66
N ASN A 49 16.44 -4.17 -17.13
CA ASN A 49 16.49 -3.84 -15.71
C ASN A 49 15.53 -4.72 -14.92
N GLY A 50 15.82 -4.92 -13.63
CA GLY A 50 14.87 -5.47 -12.69
C GLY A 50 13.70 -4.50 -12.51
N SER A 51 12.50 -5.04 -12.32
CA SER A 51 11.29 -4.25 -12.12
C SER A 51 10.50 -4.81 -10.95
N ILE A 52 10.08 -3.94 -10.04
CA ILE A 52 9.36 -4.32 -8.82
C ILE A 52 8.12 -3.42 -8.69
N ALA A 53 6.96 -4.05 -8.54
CA ALA A 53 5.73 -3.36 -8.16
C ALA A 53 5.49 -3.53 -6.66
N ILE A 54 5.21 -2.43 -5.97
CA ILE A 54 4.94 -2.39 -4.54
C ILE A 54 3.46 -2.10 -4.31
N TYR A 55 2.81 -2.95 -3.53
CA TYR A 55 1.38 -2.84 -3.23
C TYR A 55 1.15 -2.42 -1.78
N LEU A 56 0.27 -1.44 -1.60
CA LEU A 56 -0.11 -0.92 -0.29
C LEU A 56 -1.63 -0.75 -0.19
N GLU A 57 -2.19 -1.08 0.96
CA GLU A 57 -3.59 -0.78 1.26
C GLU A 57 -3.75 0.67 1.74
N PRO A 58 -4.82 1.39 1.31
CA PRO A 58 -5.01 2.81 1.63
C PRO A 58 -5.14 3.16 3.11
N TRP A 59 -5.39 2.19 3.98
CA TRP A 59 -5.45 2.44 5.43
C TRP A 59 -4.08 2.59 6.10
N HIS A 60 -2.99 2.32 5.37
CA HIS A 60 -1.64 2.42 5.93
C HIS A 60 -1.29 3.88 6.30
N PRO A 61 -0.62 4.15 7.44
CA PRO A 61 -0.37 5.51 7.90
C PRO A 61 0.55 6.32 6.97
N ASP A 62 1.42 5.66 6.21
CA ASP A 62 2.35 6.31 5.27
C ASP A 62 1.79 6.44 3.84
N ILE A 63 0.47 6.24 3.65
CA ILE A 63 -0.14 6.23 2.31
C ILE A 63 0.12 7.52 1.53
N GLU A 64 0.04 8.69 2.16
CA GLU A 64 0.25 9.98 1.50
C GLU A 64 1.69 10.09 0.97
N ALA A 65 2.69 9.70 1.78
CA ALA A 65 4.09 9.66 1.37
C ALA A 65 4.36 8.62 0.27
N PHE A 66 3.69 7.46 0.35
CA PHE A 66 3.75 6.41 -0.68
C PHE A 66 3.26 6.92 -2.04
N LEU A 67 2.19 7.68 -2.09
CA LEU A 67 1.66 8.27 -3.32
C LEU A 67 2.64 9.27 -3.96
N ASP A 68 3.51 9.88 -3.17
CA ASP A 68 4.45 10.89 -3.64
C ASP A 68 5.80 10.33 -4.12
N LEU A 69 6.03 9.02 -4.02
CA LEU A 69 7.32 8.37 -4.32
C LEU A 69 7.82 8.57 -5.75
N ARG A 70 6.94 8.75 -6.74
CA ARG A 70 7.30 8.99 -8.14
C ARG A 70 7.19 10.43 -8.61
N LYS A 71 6.87 11.36 -7.73
CA LYS A 71 6.82 12.78 -8.11
C LYS A 71 8.14 13.24 -8.72
N ASN A 72 8.04 14.08 -9.73
CA ASN A 72 9.19 14.63 -10.46
C ASN A 72 9.91 15.76 -9.72
N HIS A 73 9.35 16.22 -8.62
CA HIS A 73 9.87 17.35 -7.82
C HIS A 73 9.79 17.02 -6.32
N GLY A 74 10.40 17.89 -5.52
CA GLY A 74 10.45 17.75 -4.06
C GLY A 74 11.74 17.12 -3.56
N ASN A 75 11.72 16.65 -2.31
CA ASN A 75 12.90 16.10 -1.66
C ASN A 75 13.24 14.72 -2.24
N GLU A 76 14.44 14.57 -2.83
CA GLU A 76 14.91 13.31 -3.42
C GLU A 76 15.03 12.16 -2.38
N GLU A 77 15.27 12.50 -1.12
CA GLU A 77 15.30 11.51 -0.03
C GLU A 77 13.95 10.82 0.22
N GLU A 78 12.88 11.43 -0.27
CA GLU A 78 11.50 10.93 -0.17
C GLU A 78 11.01 10.31 -1.49
N ARG A 79 11.91 10.01 -2.43
CA ARG A 79 11.56 9.47 -3.76
C ARG A 79 12.16 8.10 -3.98
N ALA A 80 11.44 7.26 -4.72
CA ALA A 80 11.86 5.95 -5.19
C ALA A 80 11.18 5.69 -6.56
N ARG A 81 11.69 6.37 -7.61
CA ARG A 81 11.01 6.50 -8.90
C ARG A 81 11.12 5.29 -9.81
N ASP A 82 12.08 4.40 -9.58
CA ASP A 82 12.30 3.22 -10.43
C ASP A 82 11.41 2.03 -10.05
N LEU A 83 10.67 2.14 -8.94
CA LEU A 83 9.65 1.18 -8.55
C LEU A 83 8.29 1.54 -9.16
N PHE A 84 7.44 0.55 -9.32
CA PHE A 84 6.03 0.72 -9.65
C PHE A 84 5.19 0.60 -8.38
N TYR A 85 4.06 1.27 -8.34
CA TYR A 85 3.20 1.33 -7.16
C TYR A 85 1.78 0.95 -7.50
N GLY A 86 1.17 0.13 -6.64
CA GLY A 86 -0.22 -0.27 -6.74
C GLY A 86 -0.95 -0.10 -5.40
N LEU A 87 -2.22 0.20 -5.47
CA LEU A 87 -3.10 0.21 -4.31
C LEU A 87 -3.95 -1.06 -4.29
N TRP A 88 -4.07 -1.63 -3.09
CA TRP A 88 -4.89 -2.79 -2.80
C TRP A 88 -6.10 -2.33 -2.00
N ILE A 89 -7.21 -2.05 -2.69
CA ILE A 89 -8.33 -1.22 -2.22
C ILE A 89 -9.48 -2.09 -1.75
N SER A 90 -9.97 -1.83 -0.52
CA SER A 90 -11.19 -2.43 0.00
C SER A 90 -12.44 -1.73 -0.54
N ASP A 91 -13.57 -2.46 -0.58
CA ASP A 91 -14.87 -1.91 -0.90
C ASP A 91 -15.25 -0.78 0.09
N LEU A 92 -14.92 -0.95 1.37
CA LEU A 92 -15.18 0.05 2.41
C LEU A 92 -14.51 1.41 2.09
N PHE A 93 -13.27 1.41 1.58
CA PHE A 93 -12.63 2.67 1.18
C PHE A 93 -13.42 3.38 0.06
N MET A 94 -13.84 2.64 -0.96
CA MET A 94 -14.62 3.20 -2.07
C MET A 94 -15.99 3.70 -1.60
N GLU A 95 -16.58 3.04 -0.64
CA GLU A 95 -17.84 3.46 -0.02
C GLU A 95 -17.67 4.78 0.74
N ARG A 96 -16.59 4.92 1.52
CA ARG A 96 -16.23 6.17 2.22
C ARG A 96 -15.94 7.31 1.23
N VAL A 97 -15.30 7.05 0.11
CA VAL A 97 -15.10 8.02 -0.98
C VAL A 97 -16.44 8.47 -1.56
N ARG A 98 -17.35 7.54 -1.85
CA ARG A 98 -18.67 7.84 -2.40
C ARG A 98 -19.51 8.71 -1.45
N ASN A 99 -19.43 8.45 -0.17
CA ASN A 99 -20.25 9.11 0.85
C ASN A 99 -19.58 10.38 1.44
N ASP A 100 -18.38 10.75 0.99
CA ASP A 100 -17.56 11.82 1.56
C ASP A 100 -17.27 11.66 3.06
N ASP A 101 -17.03 10.43 3.47
CA ASP A 101 -16.76 10.08 4.85
C ASP A 101 -15.28 10.26 5.22
N VAL A 102 -15.02 10.16 6.52
CA VAL A 102 -13.66 10.12 7.08
C VAL A 102 -13.04 8.74 6.85
N TRP A 103 -11.75 8.72 6.54
CA TRP A 103 -10.94 7.52 6.44
C TRP A 103 -9.83 7.52 7.50
N SER A 104 -9.75 6.45 8.27
CA SER A 104 -8.80 6.32 9.38
C SER A 104 -7.53 5.59 8.92
N LEU A 105 -6.38 6.22 9.11
CA LEU A 105 -5.07 5.64 8.83
C LEU A 105 -4.57 4.89 10.05
N MET A 106 -4.25 3.61 9.88
CA MET A 106 -3.94 2.68 10.95
C MET A 106 -2.56 2.07 10.81
N CYS A 107 -1.78 2.02 11.89
CA CYS A 107 -0.50 1.34 11.87
C CYS A 107 -0.69 -0.17 12.08
N PRO A 108 -0.12 -1.03 11.22
CA PRO A 108 -0.26 -2.48 11.34
C PRO A 108 0.36 -3.06 12.61
N ASP A 109 1.22 -2.32 13.28
CA ASP A 109 1.77 -2.70 14.59
C ASP A 109 0.68 -2.78 15.68
N LYS A 110 -0.23 -1.80 15.70
CA LYS A 110 -1.34 -1.72 16.66
C LYS A 110 -2.63 -2.32 16.13
N CYS A 111 -2.93 -2.10 14.84
CA CYS A 111 -4.14 -2.56 14.18
C CYS A 111 -3.84 -3.78 13.31
N ARG A 112 -3.57 -4.91 13.98
CA ARG A 112 -3.14 -6.14 13.31
C ARG A 112 -4.28 -6.82 12.56
N GLY A 113 -3.93 -7.57 11.52
CA GLY A 113 -4.85 -8.45 10.80
C GLY A 113 -5.63 -7.81 9.67
N LEU A 114 -5.55 -6.48 9.47
CA LEU A 114 -6.30 -5.81 8.41
C LEU A 114 -5.96 -6.33 6.99
N SER A 115 -4.71 -6.73 6.76
CA SER A 115 -4.29 -7.32 5.48
C SER A 115 -4.62 -8.83 5.36
N GLU A 116 -5.02 -9.47 6.46
CA GLU A 116 -5.30 -10.91 6.51
C GLU A 116 -6.77 -11.25 6.23
N VAL A 117 -7.63 -10.23 6.15
CA VAL A 117 -9.07 -10.37 5.97
C VAL A 117 -9.58 -9.48 4.85
N TYR A 118 -10.75 -9.82 4.27
CA TYR A 118 -11.39 -9.05 3.21
C TYR A 118 -12.92 -9.04 3.38
N GLY A 119 -13.61 -8.19 2.63
CA GLY A 119 -15.06 -8.09 2.65
C GLY A 119 -15.61 -7.70 4.02
N THR A 120 -16.64 -8.37 4.48
CA THR A 120 -17.32 -8.08 5.76
C THR A 120 -16.42 -8.28 6.98
N GLU A 121 -15.48 -9.22 6.92
CA GLU A 121 -14.51 -9.43 8.01
C GLU A 121 -13.53 -8.27 8.12
N PHE A 122 -13.05 -7.76 6.98
CA PHE A 122 -12.22 -6.57 6.96
C PHE A 122 -12.98 -5.36 7.52
N GLU A 123 -14.20 -5.14 7.07
CA GLU A 123 -15.04 -4.04 7.53
C GLU A 123 -15.28 -4.10 9.03
N ALA A 124 -15.68 -5.26 9.57
CA ALA A 124 -15.90 -5.45 10.98
C ALA A 124 -14.64 -5.17 11.82
N LEU A 125 -13.49 -5.66 11.37
CA LEU A 125 -12.21 -5.44 12.05
C LEU A 125 -11.80 -3.97 12.00
N TYR A 126 -11.88 -3.34 10.84
CA TYR A 126 -11.54 -1.93 10.63
C TYR A 126 -12.42 -1.02 11.52
N LEU A 127 -13.74 -1.21 11.50
CA LEU A 127 -14.68 -0.44 12.32
C LEU A 127 -14.44 -0.66 13.81
N SER A 128 -14.03 -1.86 14.22
CA SER A 128 -13.70 -2.14 15.62
C SER A 128 -12.48 -1.32 16.10
N TYR A 129 -11.45 -1.17 15.27
CA TYR A 129 -10.29 -0.32 15.56
C TYR A 129 -10.65 1.16 15.52
N GLU A 130 -11.47 1.57 14.57
CA GLU A 130 -11.95 2.96 14.45
C GLU A 130 -12.74 3.37 15.68
N LYS A 131 -13.67 2.53 16.16
CA LYS A 131 -14.45 2.74 17.38
C LYS A 131 -13.58 2.86 18.64
N LYS A 132 -12.46 2.17 18.68
CA LYS A 132 -11.48 2.23 19.78
C LYS A 132 -10.47 3.36 19.63
N GLU A 133 -10.63 4.20 18.60
CA GLU A 133 -9.71 5.31 18.28
C GLU A 133 -8.24 4.88 18.15
N MET A 134 -7.99 3.67 17.63
CA MET A 134 -6.64 3.12 17.45
C MET A 134 -5.91 3.63 16.21
N TYR A 135 -6.52 4.51 15.44
CA TYR A 135 -5.92 5.11 14.26
C TYR A 135 -4.81 6.10 14.64
N VAL A 136 -3.89 6.31 13.71
CA VAL A 136 -2.82 7.31 13.83
C VAL A 136 -3.32 8.69 13.42
N LYS A 137 -4.13 8.74 12.36
CA LYS A 137 -4.63 9.98 11.74
C LYS A 137 -5.94 9.66 11.01
N GLN A 138 -6.79 10.65 10.90
CA GLN A 138 -7.98 10.60 10.03
C GLN A 138 -7.86 11.62 8.91
N VAL A 139 -8.31 11.25 7.71
CA VAL A 139 -8.35 12.10 6.53
C VAL A 139 -9.73 12.00 5.89
N LYS A 140 -10.12 12.97 5.08
CA LYS A 140 -11.30 12.83 4.21
C LYS A 140 -10.98 11.83 3.10
N ALA A 141 -11.84 10.83 2.93
CA ALA A 141 -11.65 9.80 1.89
C ALA A 141 -11.59 10.42 0.49
N GLN A 142 -12.41 11.41 0.19
CA GLN A 142 -12.35 12.13 -1.08
C GLN A 142 -11.06 12.91 -1.29
N THR A 143 -10.48 13.48 -0.23
CA THR A 143 -9.18 14.16 -0.31
C THR A 143 -8.07 13.18 -0.70
N LEU A 144 -8.03 12.02 -0.06
CA LEU A 144 -7.09 10.97 -0.41
C LEU A 144 -7.33 10.43 -1.83
N TRP A 145 -8.58 10.25 -2.22
CA TRP A 145 -8.95 9.85 -3.58
C TRP A 145 -8.49 10.85 -4.63
N LYS A 146 -8.70 12.14 -4.39
CA LYS A 146 -8.20 13.19 -5.27
C LYS A 146 -6.68 13.13 -5.41
N GLN A 147 -5.96 12.96 -4.32
CA GLN A 147 -4.50 12.80 -4.35
C GLN A 147 -4.09 11.61 -5.21
N ILE A 148 -4.79 10.47 -5.10
CA ILE A 148 -4.54 9.29 -5.94
C ILE A 148 -4.71 9.64 -7.43
N MET A 149 -5.81 10.30 -7.79
CA MET A 149 -6.07 10.70 -9.19
C MET A 149 -5.02 11.68 -9.72
N ASP A 150 -4.65 12.67 -8.92
CA ASP A 150 -3.61 13.65 -9.28
C ASP A 150 -2.27 12.93 -9.56
N ARG A 151 -1.91 11.92 -8.75
CA ARG A 151 -0.69 11.14 -8.96
C ARG A 151 -0.76 10.27 -10.21
N GLN A 152 -1.91 9.69 -10.51
CA GLN A 152 -2.09 8.92 -11.75
C GLN A 152 -1.92 9.80 -13.00
N ILE A 153 -2.43 11.01 -12.97
CA ILE A 153 -2.25 11.96 -14.08
C ILE A 153 -0.78 12.37 -14.22
N GLU A 154 -0.11 12.65 -13.10
CA GLU A 154 1.29 13.11 -13.11
C GLU A 154 2.29 12.00 -13.45
N THR A 155 2.09 10.78 -12.93
CA THR A 155 3.12 9.73 -12.96
C THR A 155 2.70 8.41 -13.58
N GLY A 156 1.42 8.23 -13.89
CA GLY A 156 0.86 6.96 -14.37
C GLY A 156 0.67 5.91 -13.27
N THR A 157 0.96 6.22 -12.01
CA THR A 157 0.78 5.33 -10.85
C THR A 157 0.07 6.07 -9.71
N PRO A 158 -0.55 5.36 -8.76
CA PRO A 158 -0.57 3.91 -8.54
C PRO A 158 -1.54 3.15 -9.46
N TYR A 159 -1.29 1.87 -9.65
CA TYR A 159 -2.29 0.93 -10.17
C TYR A 159 -3.42 0.77 -9.16
N MET A 160 -4.63 0.48 -9.65
CA MET A 160 -5.82 0.37 -8.81
C MET A 160 -6.35 -1.06 -8.85
N LEU A 161 -6.24 -1.80 -7.75
CA LEU A 161 -6.76 -3.16 -7.63
C LEU A 161 -7.71 -3.26 -6.44
N TYR A 162 -8.74 -4.08 -6.58
CA TYR A 162 -9.84 -4.17 -5.62
C TYR A 162 -9.78 -5.48 -4.83
N LYS A 163 -9.25 -5.38 -3.62
CA LYS A 163 -8.98 -6.46 -2.68
C LYS A 163 -10.14 -7.42 -2.51
N ASP A 164 -11.32 -6.91 -2.24
CA ASP A 164 -12.48 -7.71 -1.90
C ASP A 164 -13.00 -8.51 -3.10
N SER A 165 -13.08 -7.86 -4.26
CA SER A 165 -13.50 -8.50 -5.51
C SER A 165 -12.53 -9.58 -5.96
N VAL A 166 -11.22 -9.33 -5.85
CA VAL A 166 -10.19 -10.31 -6.17
C VAL A 166 -10.33 -11.54 -5.28
N ASN A 167 -10.42 -11.36 -3.98
CA ASN A 167 -10.48 -12.48 -3.04
C ASN A 167 -11.80 -13.25 -3.15
N ARG A 168 -12.93 -12.58 -3.34
CA ARG A 168 -14.23 -13.26 -3.55
C ARG A 168 -14.26 -14.14 -4.79
N LYS A 169 -13.54 -13.76 -5.85
CA LYS A 169 -13.51 -14.49 -7.13
C LYS A 169 -12.35 -15.48 -7.26
N SER A 170 -11.46 -15.51 -6.28
CA SER A 170 -10.31 -16.42 -6.31
C SER A 170 -10.76 -17.88 -6.19
N ASN A 171 -10.12 -18.74 -6.97
CA ASN A 171 -10.24 -20.19 -6.85
C ASN A 171 -9.37 -20.76 -5.72
N GLN A 172 -8.60 -19.93 -5.04
CA GLN A 172 -7.63 -20.31 -4.00
C GLN A 172 -8.06 -19.84 -2.59
N GLN A 173 -9.35 -19.57 -2.37
CA GLN A 173 -9.87 -19.08 -1.09
C GLN A 173 -9.57 -20.04 0.09
N ASN A 174 -9.45 -21.33 -0.19
CA ASN A 174 -9.09 -22.35 0.79
C ASN A 174 -7.60 -22.33 1.18
N VAL A 175 -6.76 -21.63 0.44
CA VAL A 175 -5.31 -21.53 0.71
C VAL A 175 -5.01 -20.30 1.56
N GLY A 176 -5.59 -19.16 1.22
CA GLY A 176 -5.40 -17.92 1.98
C GLY A 176 -5.91 -16.67 1.26
N VAL A 177 -5.57 -15.52 1.83
CA VAL A 177 -5.99 -14.21 1.31
C VAL A 177 -4.91 -13.66 0.39
N ILE A 178 -5.30 -13.31 -0.84
CA ILE A 178 -4.43 -12.64 -1.81
C ILE A 178 -4.21 -11.20 -1.37
N LYS A 179 -2.95 -10.76 -1.33
CA LYS A 179 -2.53 -9.45 -0.79
C LYS A 179 -1.89 -8.53 -1.82
N SER A 180 -1.60 -9.03 -3.00
CA SER A 180 -1.00 -8.25 -4.10
C SER A 180 -1.20 -8.94 -5.43
N SER A 181 -0.74 -8.31 -6.49
CA SER A 181 -0.59 -8.88 -7.83
C SER A 181 0.89 -9.00 -8.18
N ASN A 182 1.18 -9.40 -9.41
CA ASN A 182 2.52 -9.40 -9.99
C ASN A 182 2.93 -7.98 -10.44
N LEU A 183 3.90 -7.86 -11.35
CA LEU A 183 4.42 -6.56 -11.81
C LEU A 183 3.36 -5.70 -12.52
N CYS A 184 2.55 -6.30 -13.40
CA CYS A 184 1.67 -5.58 -14.32
C CYS A 184 0.17 -5.76 -14.04
N THR A 185 -0.18 -6.31 -12.88
CA THR A 185 -1.56 -6.48 -12.38
C THR A 185 -2.43 -7.52 -13.07
N GLU A 186 -1.86 -8.33 -13.98
CA GLU A 186 -2.58 -9.36 -14.74
C GLU A 186 -2.75 -10.69 -13.99
N ILE A 187 -2.01 -10.93 -12.91
CA ILE A 187 -2.08 -12.16 -12.12
C ILE A 187 -2.43 -11.83 -10.66
N THR A 188 -3.45 -12.50 -10.14
CA THR A 188 -3.87 -12.42 -8.75
C THR A 188 -4.04 -13.83 -8.19
N GLU A 189 -3.00 -14.33 -7.57
CA GLU A 189 -2.92 -15.68 -7.00
C GLU A 189 -2.34 -15.61 -5.59
N TYR A 190 -2.62 -16.67 -4.80
CA TYR A 190 -2.08 -16.81 -3.45
C TYR A 190 -0.63 -17.30 -3.45
#